data_9d8ab1da156301b3bffc090be000d4bb
#
_entry.id   9d8ab1da156301b3bffc090be000d4bb
#
_cell.length_a   1.000
_cell.length_b   1.000
_cell.length_c   1.000
_cell.angle_alpha   90.00
_cell.angle_beta   90.00
_cell.angle_gamma   90.00
#
_symmetry.space_group_name_H-M   'P 1'
#
loop_
_entity.id
_entity.type
_entity.pdbx_description
1 polymer ?
#
loop_
_entity_poly.entity_id
_entity_poly.type
_entity_poly.pdbx_seq_one_letter_code
_entity_poly.pdbx_strand_id
1 'polypeptide(L)'
;MNSTLSEYFRILTERWRWVAVVCLVVVGLAATYLLLQPKSYQSQSTVFISTPRDDSDTYYRGDLYAKERLPSYAALIQSQDLAKRVIADLQLDSTPEAMIASTTATPIPGTVLILLATSAGSPSSAQAINQAYLDEFMAEIASLEAIPGALTPRAELLVVEPPTSSDLPGGFPPSLVLGAATAAGLIAGATLAVVLALADSRIRRPEDAIEATGLPLLAAFPAQTSKTTGIEPGRELRDSLQAALPVDRKHIVLVTAPDVSSGSTSVAQQLADSLRDSGESVALIDFDVRTKSTGTPDDSVVSVVDVVEDLVAPDDALSNKVDGITVVLQGRTSENAARVVDSPRAGLLIERAAQLHGWVILDSAPTSKFSDAQRLMRFVDAVVIVSRSGRTKFETLRETARQLAPVGPQVTGIVLNGCSTADIDRIGRSHTPLRSTSVDR
;
A
#
# COMPACT_ATOMS: atom_id res chain seq x y z
N MET A 1 -3.48 -23.41 -7.45
CA MET A 1 -3.88 -22.17 -8.14
C MET A 1 -4.90 -21.32 -7.38
N ASN A 2 -5.62 -21.88 -6.39
CA ASN A 2 -6.63 -21.10 -5.60
C ASN A 2 -6.04 -20.31 -4.41
N SER A 3 -4.81 -20.57 -4.02
CA SER A 3 -4.14 -19.88 -2.90
C SER A 3 -3.70 -18.45 -3.23
N THR A 4 -3.30 -18.22 -4.47
CA THR A 4 -2.79 -16.90 -4.91
C THR A 4 -3.89 -15.83 -4.98
N LEU A 5 -5.08 -16.15 -5.48
CA LEU A 5 -6.19 -15.19 -5.57
C LEU A 5 -6.70 -14.75 -4.19
N SER A 6 -6.78 -15.66 -3.21
CA SER A 6 -7.17 -15.33 -1.85
C SER A 6 -6.14 -14.47 -1.12
N GLU A 7 -4.86 -14.61 -1.46
CA GLU A 7 -3.78 -13.77 -0.93
C GLU A 7 -3.85 -12.33 -1.46
N TYR A 8 -4.05 -12.15 -2.76
CA TYR A 8 -4.23 -10.81 -3.34
C TYR A 8 -5.46 -10.10 -2.80
N PHE A 9 -6.57 -10.82 -2.66
CA PHE A 9 -7.79 -10.25 -2.09
C PHE A 9 -7.58 -9.80 -0.64
N ARG A 10 -6.84 -10.57 0.16
CA ARG A 10 -6.51 -10.20 1.53
C ARG A 10 -5.59 -8.99 1.61
N ILE A 11 -4.56 -8.90 0.73
CA ILE A 11 -3.69 -7.73 0.64
C ILE A 11 -4.50 -6.47 0.35
N LEU A 12 -5.46 -6.55 -0.59
CA LEU A 12 -6.33 -5.44 -0.91
C LEU A 12 -7.23 -5.03 0.29
N THR A 13 -7.79 -6.01 1.01
CA THR A 13 -8.65 -5.72 2.18
C THR A 13 -7.85 -5.15 3.36
N GLU A 14 -6.64 -5.60 3.60
CA GLU A 14 -5.77 -5.05 4.64
C GLU A 14 -5.30 -3.63 4.32
N ARG A 15 -5.12 -3.31 3.02
CA ARG A 15 -4.58 -2.02 2.55
C ARG A 15 -5.59 -1.17 1.76
N TRP A 16 -6.88 -1.44 1.92
CA TRP A 16 -7.95 -0.75 1.19
C TRP A 16 -7.89 0.79 1.29
N ARG A 17 -7.35 1.30 2.42
CA ARG A 17 -7.17 2.75 2.63
C ARG A 17 -6.26 3.38 1.58
N TRP A 18 -5.18 2.70 1.18
CA TRP A 18 -4.28 3.18 0.14
C TRP A 18 -4.95 3.17 -1.23
N VAL A 19 -5.72 2.12 -1.52
CA VAL A 19 -6.51 2.05 -2.76
C VAL A 19 -7.53 3.19 -2.82
N ALA A 20 -8.24 3.44 -1.72
CA ALA A 20 -9.22 4.53 -1.62
C ALA A 20 -8.56 5.91 -1.79
N VAL A 21 -7.42 6.15 -1.13
CA VAL A 21 -6.69 7.44 -1.23
C VAL A 21 -6.23 7.70 -2.67
N VAL A 22 -5.61 6.73 -3.32
CA VAL A 22 -5.14 6.88 -4.71
C VAL A 22 -6.32 7.13 -5.66
N CYS A 23 -7.40 6.35 -5.52
CA CYS A 23 -8.61 6.53 -6.31
C CYS A 23 -9.20 7.94 -6.13
N LEU A 24 -9.29 8.42 -4.88
CA LEU A 24 -9.79 9.75 -4.55
C LEU A 24 -8.93 10.87 -5.16
N VAL A 25 -7.62 10.72 -5.13
CA VAL A 25 -6.69 11.67 -5.75
C VAL A 25 -6.87 11.72 -7.27
N VAL A 26 -6.94 10.55 -7.93
CA VAL A 26 -7.10 10.49 -9.40
C VAL A 26 -8.44 11.06 -9.83
N VAL A 27 -9.53 10.72 -9.15
CA VAL A 27 -10.87 11.26 -9.43
C VAL A 27 -10.93 12.75 -9.14
N GLY A 28 -10.29 13.21 -8.05
CA GLY A 28 -10.18 14.63 -7.70
C GLY A 28 -9.44 15.44 -8.77
N LEU A 29 -8.34 14.92 -9.29
CA LEU A 29 -7.61 15.55 -10.40
C LEU A 29 -8.46 15.60 -11.67
N ALA A 30 -9.17 14.52 -12.00
CA ALA A 30 -10.07 14.49 -13.16
C ALA A 30 -11.24 15.47 -12.99
N ALA A 31 -11.82 15.57 -11.82
CA ALA A 31 -12.89 16.53 -11.51
C ALA A 31 -12.37 17.97 -11.62
N THR A 32 -11.19 18.25 -11.07
CA THR A 32 -10.54 19.56 -11.18
C THR A 32 -10.26 19.92 -12.64
N TYR A 33 -9.77 18.97 -13.42
CA TYR A 33 -9.57 19.16 -14.86
C TYR A 33 -10.88 19.52 -15.56
N LEU A 34 -11.98 18.80 -15.29
CA LEU A 34 -13.29 19.09 -15.87
C LEU A 34 -13.84 20.47 -15.45
N LEU A 35 -13.56 20.90 -14.21
CA LEU A 35 -14.00 22.23 -13.73
C LEU A 35 -13.20 23.38 -14.36
N LEU A 36 -11.91 23.16 -14.63
CA LEU A 36 -11.02 24.16 -15.22
C LEU A 36 -11.10 24.18 -16.75
N GLN A 37 -11.68 23.15 -17.37
CA GLN A 37 -11.79 23.08 -18.82
C GLN A 37 -12.80 24.12 -19.32
N PRO A 38 -12.41 24.99 -20.26
CA PRO A 38 -13.33 25.94 -20.85
C PRO A 38 -14.44 25.18 -21.58
N LYS A 39 -15.69 25.54 -21.29
CA LYS A 39 -16.83 24.96 -22.00
C LYS A 39 -16.77 25.35 -23.45
N SER A 40 -16.76 24.39 -24.34
CA SER A 40 -16.81 24.60 -25.79
C SER A 40 -18.15 24.11 -26.31
N TYR A 41 -18.87 24.99 -26.94
CA TYR A 41 -20.17 24.71 -27.59
C TYR A 41 -19.99 24.70 -29.10
N GLN A 42 -20.63 23.76 -29.76
CA GLN A 42 -20.49 23.60 -31.18
C GLN A 42 -21.79 23.99 -31.89
N SER A 43 -21.67 24.78 -32.96
CA SER A 43 -22.77 25.06 -33.91
C SER A 43 -22.46 24.37 -35.23
N GLN A 44 -23.47 23.79 -35.82
CA GLN A 44 -23.36 23.07 -37.09
C GLN A 44 -24.37 23.63 -38.10
N SER A 45 -23.94 23.66 -39.34
CA SER A 45 -24.80 24.00 -40.51
C SER A 45 -24.40 23.14 -41.71
N THR A 46 -25.36 22.92 -42.60
CA THR A 46 -25.13 22.14 -43.83
C THR A 46 -25.43 22.99 -45.05
N VAL A 47 -24.45 23.05 -45.92
CA VAL A 47 -24.56 23.84 -47.19
C VAL A 47 -24.56 22.90 -48.39
N PHE A 48 -25.50 23.13 -49.29
CA PHE A 48 -25.61 22.43 -50.57
C PHE A 48 -25.05 23.30 -51.67
N ILE A 49 -24.25 22.69 -52.57
CA ILE A 49 -23.74 23.37 -53.76
C ILE A 49 -24.63 23.05 -54.91
N SER A 50 -25.40 24.04 -55.34
CA SER A 50 -26.30 23.96 -56.50
C SER A 50 -25.58 24.48 -57.74
N THR A 51 -25.75 23.79 -58.87
CA THR A 51 -25.35 24.28 -60.19
C THR A 51 -26.62 24.66 -61.00
N PRO A 52 -26.64 25.78 -61.71
CA PRO A 52 -27.82 26.22 -62.48
C PRO A 52 -28.23 25.15 -63.48
N ARG A 53 -29.53 24.97 -63.60
CA ARG A 53 -30.12 24.07 -64.61
C ARG A 53 -30.10 24.77 -65.93
N ASP A 54 -29.33 24.25 -66.90
CA ASP A 54 -29.45 24.59 -68.26
C ASP A 54 -30.15 23.42 -69.02
N ASP A 55 -31.08 23.68 -69.90
CA ASP A 55 -32.07 22.71 -70.45
C ASP A 55 -31.50 21.65 -71.39
N SER A 56 -30.19 21.41 -71.40
CA SER A 56 -29.58 20.43 -72.27
C SER A 56 -28.58 19.57 -71.52
N ASP A 57 -28.60 18.22 -71.77
CA ASP A 57 -27.57 17.16 -71.51
C ASP A 57 -26.53 17.35 -70.41
N THR A 58 -26.59 18.42 -69.64
CA THR A 58 -25.58 18.98 -68.79
C THR A 58 -25.76 18.56 -67.26
N TYR A 59 -26.87 17.87 -66.98
CA TYR A 59 -27.17 17.46 -65.60
C TYR A 59 -26.06 16.66 -64.91
N TYR A 60 -25.46 15.73 -65.62
CA TYR A 60 -24.41 14.89 -65.12
C TYR A 60 -23.10 15.66 -64.93
N ARG A 61 -22.85 16.67 -65.74
CA ARG A 61 -21.61 17.50 -65.66
C ARG A 61 -21.65 18.51 -64.54
N GLY A 62 -22.81 19.06 -64.20
CA GLY A 62 -22.96 20.01 -63.10
C GLY A 62 -22.69 19.35 -61.73
N ASP A 63 -23.27 18.18 -61.54
CA ASP A 63 -23.09 17.40 -60.32
C ASP A 63 -21.62 16.93 -60.13
N LEU A 64 -20.98 16.54 -61.24
CA LEU A 64 -19.57 16.17 -61.26
C LEU A 64 -18.67 17.38 -60.94
N TYR A 65 -18.98 18.54 -61.56
CA TYR A 65 -18.26 19.79 -61.27
C TYR A 65 -18.36 20.20 -59.80
N ALA A 66 -19.55 20.16 -59.22
CA ALA A 66 -19.75 20.46 -57.81
C ALA A 66 -18.97 19.49 -56.91
N LYS A 67 -19.01 18.19 -57.21
CA LYS A 67 -18.26 17.16 -56.45
C LYS A 67 -16.75 17.34 -56.52
N GLU A 68 -16.19 17.66 -57.67
CA GLU A 68 -14.76 17.90 -57.88
C GLU A 68 -14.27 19.17 -57.16
N ARG A 69 -15.14 20.17 -57.00
CA ARG A 69 -14.82 21.45 -56.33
C ARG A 69 -15.03 21.43 -54.81
N LEU A 70 -15.77 20.49 -54.27
CA LEU A 70 -16.07 20.37 -52.84
C LEU A 70 -14.82 20.50 -51.94
N PRO A 71 -13.69 19.81 -52.20
CA PRO A 71 -12.49 19.94 -51.37
C PRO A 71 -11.92 21.36 -51.40
N SER A 72 -11.98 22.01 -52.57
CA SER A 72 -11.47 23.38 -52.73
C SER A 72 -12.35 24.38 -51.99
N TYR A 73 -13.67 24.23 -52.02
CA TYR A 73 -14.59 25.06 -51.24
C TYR A 73 -14.43 24.87 -49.74
N ALA A 74 -14.26 23.64 -49.28
CA ALA A 74 -13.96 23.38 -47.87
C ALA A 74 -12.62 24.02 -47.42
N ALA A 75 -11.61 24.01 -48.29
CA ALA A 75 -10.34 24.66 -48.02
C ALA A 75 -10.47 26.20 -47.99
N LEU A 76 -11.37 26.81 -48.81
CA LEU A 76 -11.62 28.24 -48.75
C LEU A 76 -12.23 28.68 -47.40
N ILE A 77 -13.13 27.86 -46.82
CA ILE A 77 -13.68 28.14 -45.49
C ILE A 77 -12.58 28.24 -44.41
N GLN A 78 -11.52 27.46 -44.58
CA GLN A 78 -10.36 27.46 -43.66
C GLN A 78 -9.27 28.46 -44.07
N SER A 79 -9.57 29.40 -44.98
CA SER A 79 -8.61 30.42 -45.39
C SER A 79 -8.47 31.53 -44.34
N GLN A 80 -7.25 32.10 -44.26
CA GLN A 80 -7.00 33.24 -43.37
C GLN A 80 -7.82 34.47 -43.71
N ASP A 81 -8.12 34.67 -45.01
CA ASP A 81 -8.82 35.87 -45.44
C ASP A 81 -10.31 35.81 -45.07
N LEU A 82 -10.93 34.62 -45.15
CA LEU A 82 -12.30 34.44 -44.67
C LEU A 82 -12.38 34.62 -43.16
N ALA A 83 -11.44 34.02 -42.42
CA ALA A 83 -11.36 34.15 -40.98
C ALA A 83 -11.19 35.62 -40.51
N LYS A 84 -10.36 36.44 -41.23
CA LYS A 84 -10.21 37.88 -40.95
C LYS A 84 -11.49 38.65 -41.15
N ARG A 85 -12.26 38.35 -42.22
CA ARG A 85 -13.53 39.01 -42.46
C ARG A 85 -14.58 38.71 -41.39
N VAL A 86 -14.69 37.42 -41.01
CA VAL A 86 -15.58 37.00 -39.91
C VAL A 86 -15.20 37.66 -38.58
N ILE A 87 -13.91 37.75 -38.28
CA ILE A 87 -13.43 38.45 -37.09
C ILE A 87 -13.80 39.95 -37.13
N ALA A 88 -13.65 40.59 -38.28
CA ALA A 88 -13.96 41.99 -38.45
C ALA A 88 -15.49 42.24 -38.37
N ASP A 89 -16.31 41.40 -38.98
CA ASP A 89 -17.75 41.49 -38.98
C ASP A 89 -18.34 41.39 -37.57
N LEU A 90 -17.89 40.41 -36.80
CA LEU A 90 -18.35 40.17 -35.45
C LEU A 90 -17.55 40.93 -34.39
N GLN A 91 -16.54 41.72 -34.76
CA GLN A 91 -15.66 42.47 -33.86
C GLN A 91 -15.05 41.61 -32.73
N LEU A 92 -14.59 40.38 -33.09
CA LEU A 92 -14.08 39.42 -32.15
C LEU A 92 -12.63 39.75 -31.76
N ASP A 93 -12.30 39.59 -30.47
CA ASP A 93 -10.92 39.63 -29.99
C ASP A 93 -10.29 38.23 -30.16
N SER A 94 -10.00 37.87 -31.41
CA SER A 94 -9.43 36.55 -31.74
C SER A 94 -8.45 36.68 -32.91
N THR A 95 -7.51 35.73 -33.01
CA THR A 95 -6.60 35.67 -34.16
C THR A 95 -7.20 34.81 -35.28
N PRO A 96 -6.83 35.06 -36.54
CA PRO A 96 -7.29 34.22 -37.66
C PRO A 96 -6.94 32.73 -37.48
N GLU A 97 -5.80 32.42 -36.89
CA GLU A 97 -5.35 31.06 -36.65
C GLU A 97 -6.26 30.37 -35.60
N ALA A 98 -6.63 31.07 -34.52
CA ALA A 98 -7.55 30.56 -33.51
C ALA A 98 -8.95 30.35 -34.07
N MET A 99 -9.41 31.23 -34.97
CA MET A 99 -10.70 31.14 -35.64
C MET A 99 -10.75 29.94 -36.57
N ILE A 100 -9.67 29.71 -37.37
CA ILE A 100 -9.55 28.53 -38.26
C ILE A 100 -9.53 27.25 -37.42
N ALA A 101 -8.77 27.23 -36.30
CA ALA A 101 -8.72 26.06 -35.43
C ALA A 101 -10.03 25.70 -34.75
N SER A 102 -10.92 26.70 -34.55
CA SER A 102 -12.25 26.52 -33.99
C SER A 102 -13.33 26.17 -35.04
N THR A 103 -12.97 26.19 -36.36
CA THR A 103 -13.87 25.98 -37.45
C THR A 103 -13.46 24.79 -38.31
N THR A 104 -14.39 23.91 -38.60
CA THR A 104 -14.15 22.74 -39.45
C THR A 104 -15.16 22.67 -40.58
N ALA A 105 -14.68 22.57 -41.80
CA ALA A 105 -15.51 22.34 -42.99
C ALA A 105 -15.22 20.95 -43.53
N THR A 106 -16.21 20.07 -43.50
CA THR A 106 -16.06 18.68 -43.91
C THR A 106 -17.00 18.35 -45.08
N PRO A 107 -16.47 18.05 -46.26
CA PRO A 107 -17.28 17.53 -47.38
C PRO A 107 -17.91 16.18 -46.99
N ILE A 108 -19.20 16.01 -47.23
CA ILE A 108 -19.89 14.74 -46.99
C ILE A 108 -19.65 13.82 -48.21
N PRO A 109 -18.97 12.67 -48.03
CA PRO A 109 -18.57 11.82 -49.13
C PRO A 109 -19.76 11.34 -49.98
N GLY A 110 -19.63 11.43 -51.33
CA GLY A 110 -20.65 10.98 -52.26
C GLY A 110 -21.79 11.98 -52.49
N THR A 111 -21.77 13.12 -51.79
CA THR A 111 -22.79 14.18 -51.92
C THR A 111 -22.16 15.48 -52.42
N VAL A 112 -22.98 16.52 -52.59
CA VAL A 112 -22.53 17.91 -52.87
C VAL A 112 -22.76 18.81 -51.64
N LEU A 113 -22.66 18.24 -50.46
CA LEU A 113 -22.88 18.89 -49.17
C LEU A 113 -21.55 19.15 -48.44
N ILE A 114 -21.48 20.31 -47.77
CA ILE A 114 -20.40 20.63 -46.84
C ILE A 114 -21.04 20.83 -45.47
N LEU A 115 -20.54 20.08 -44.47
CA LEU A 115 -20.85 20.30 -43.07
C LEU A 115 -19.87 21.34 -42.50
N LEU A 116 -20.37 22.46 -42.05
CA LEU A 116 -19.63 23.50 -41.36
C LEU A 116 -19.91 23.38 -39.88
N ALA A 117 -18.86 23.21 -39.08
CA ALA A 117 -18.94 23.17 -37.63
C ALA A 117 -18.01 24.22 -37.02
N THR A 118 -18.53 25.04 -36.12
CA THR A 118 -17.79 26.09 -35.39
C THR A 118 -17.93 25.90 -33.90
N SER A 119 -16.85 26.13 -33.17
CA SER A 119 -16.81 25.96 -31.71
C SER A 119 -16.52 27.29 -31.03
N ALA A 120 -17.27 27.63 -29.94
CA ALA A 120 -17.08 28.84 -29.17
C ALA A 120 -17.43 28.65 -27.70
N GLY A 121 -17.14 29.64 -26.84
CA GLY A 121 -17.36 29.60 -25.40
C GLY A 121 -18.84 29.65 -24.97
N SER A 122 -19.76 29.98 -25.88
CA SER A 122 -21.23 29.96 -25.65
C SER A 122 -21.98 29.46 -26.87
N PRO A 123 -23.20 28.88 -26.70
CA PRO A 123 -24.05 28.45 -27.83
C PRO A 123 -24.35 29.58 -28.81
N SER A 124 -24.66 30.75 -28.28
CA SER A 124 -24.98 31.94 -29.10
C SER A 124 -23.77 32.43 -29.89
N SER A 125 -22.57 32.45 -29.28
CA SER A 125 -21.35 32.81 -30.01
C SER A 125 -20.98 31.81 -31.08
N ALA A 126 -21.13 30.50 -30.83
CA ALA A 126 -20.88 29.46 -31.82
C ALA A 126 -21.81 29.59 -33.00
N GLN A 127 -23.10 29.88 -32.77
CA GLN A 127 -24.11 30.10 -33.79
C GLN A 127 -23.82 31.37 -34.59
N ALA A 128 -23.49 32.48 -33.95
CA ALA A 128 -23.16 33.75 -34.60
C ALA A 128 -21.93 33.60 -35.52
N ILE A 129 -20.87 32.93 -35.04
CA ILE A 129 -19.67 32.67 -35.84
C ILE A 129 -19.99 31.77 -37.02
N ASN A 130 -20.78 30.71 -36.82
CA ASN A 130 -21.16 29.81 -37.89
C ASN A 130 -21.96 30.57 -38.96
N GLN A 131 -22.91 31.44 -38.56
CA GLN A 131 -23.69 32.24 -39.48
C GLN A 131 -22.79 33.23 -40.26
N ALA A 132 -21.90 33.94 -39.62
CA ALA A 132 -20.97 34.85 -40.27
C ALA A 132 -20.04 34.15 -41.27
N TYR A 133 -19.57 32.95 -40.94
CA TYR A 133 -18.84 32.11 -41.89
C TYR A 133 -19.68 31.73 -43.10
N LEU A 134 -20.94 31.40 -42.93
CA LEU A 134 -21.85 31.10 -44.03
C LEU A 134 -22.05 32.30 -44.92
N ASP A 135 -22.33 33.47 -44.34
CA ASP A 135 -22.63 34.69 -45.10
C ASP A 135 -21.40 35.14 -45.89
N GLU A 136 -20.23 35.17 -45.28
CA GLU A 136 -18.96 35.49 -45.93
C GLU A 136 -18.57 34.45 -47.01
N PHE A 137 -18.77 33.16 -46.73
CA PHE A 137 -18.49 32.08 -47.67
C PHE A 137 -19.42 32.13 -48.90
N MET A 138 -20.72 32.38 -48.70
CA MET A 138 -21.67 32.57 -49.80
C MET A 138 -21.28 33.75 -50.69
N ALA A 139 -20.90 34.88 -50.11
CA ALA A 139 -20.42 36.07 -50.82
C ALA A 139 -19.14 35.79 -51.64
N GLU A 140 -18.16 35.06 -51.03
CA GLU A 140 -16.93 34.67 -51.70
C GLU A 140 -17.19 33.75 -52.91
N ILE A 141 -18.00 32.70 -52.75
CA ILE A 141 -18.33 31.80 -53.85
C ILE A 141 -19.10 32.51 -54.93
N ALA A 142 -20.06 33.38 -54.56
CA ALA A 142 -20.79 34.18 -55.56
C ALA A 142 -19.83 35.05 -56.39
N SER A 143 -18.77 35.58 -55.79
CA SER A 143 -17.77 36.37 -56.51
C SER A 143 -16.85 35.53 -57.40
N LEU A 144 -16.44 34.34 -56.92
CA LEU A 144 -15.53 33.43 -57.64
C LEU A 144 -16.18 32.71 -58.81
N GLU A 145 -17.45 32.39 -58.67
CA GLU A 145 -18.23 31.67 -59.69
C GLU A 145 -19.03 32.60 -60.62
N ALA A 146 -18.88 33.92 -60.47
CA ALA A 146 -19.48 34.90 -61.33
C ALA A 146 -18.96 34.81 -62.81
N ILE A 147 -19.84 34.71 -63.76
CA ILE A 147 -19.46 34.71 -65.17
C ILE A 147 -19.69 36.13 -65.72
N PRO A 148 -18.68 36.82 -66.31
CA PRO A 148 -18.87 38.11 -66.90
C PRO A 148 -19.91 38.05 -68.05
N GLY A 149 -21.01 38.82 -67.87
CA GLY A 149 -22.07 38.87 -68.84
C GLY A 149 -23.18 37.82 -68.74
N ALA A 150 -23.11 36.89 -67.80
CA ALA A 150 -24.15 35.93 -67.45
C ALA A 150 -25.02 36.39 -66.27
N LEU A 151 -26.30 36.04 -66.28
CA LEU A 151 -27.25 36.37 -65.22
C LEU A 151 -27.14 35.41 -64.01
N THR A 152 -26.52 34.23 -64.18
CA THR A 152 -26.41 33.20 -63.13
C THR A 152 -24.98 32.77 -62.96
N PRO A 153 -24.48 32.57 -61.75
CA PRO A 153 -23.13 32.03 -61.46
C PRO A 153 -23.06 30.55 -61.84
N ARG A 154 -21.85 29.99 -62.00
CA ARG A 154 -21.66 28.55 -62.30
C ARG A 154 -22.06 27.63 -61.15
N ALA A 155 -21.92 28.10 -59.92
CA ALA A 155 -22.40 27.40 -58.74
C ALA A 155 -22.98 28.41 -57.77
N GLU A 156 -23.99 28.00 -57.02
CA GLU A 156 -24.67 28.77 -56.00
C GLU A 156 -24.73 27.92 -54.71
N LEU A 157 -24.56 28.57 -53.58
CA LEU A 157 -24.67 27.93 -52.28
C LEU A 157 -26.07 28.08 -51.74
N LEU A 158 -26.66 26.98 -51.31
CA LEU A 158 -27.96 26.94 -50.63
C LEU A 158 -27.79 26.37 -49.23
N VAL A 159 -28.21 27.10 -48.22
CA VAL A 159 -28.23 26.62 -46.84
C VAL A 159 -29.36 25.61 -46.69
N VAL A 160 -29.01 24.33 -46.45
CA VAL A 160 -29.97 23.23 -46.24
C VAL A 160 -30.39 23.17 -44.77
N GLU A 161 -29.41 23.28 -43.92
CA GLU A 161 -29.62 23.34 -42.45
C GLU A 161 -28.99 24.62 -41.93
N PRO A 162 -29.79 25.54 -41.36
CA PRO A 162 -29.26 26.76 -40.74
C PRO A 162 -28.41 26.44 -39.50
N PRO A 163 -27.53 27.35 -39.06
CA PRO A 163 -26.72 27.15 -37.90
C PRO A 163 -27.56 26.83 -36.65
N THR A 164 -27.39 25.63 -36.14
CA THR A 164 -28.00 25.17 -34.91
C THR A 164 -26.91 24.94 -33.87
N SER A 165 -27.07 25.49 -32.68
CA SER A 165 -26.14 25.26 -31.58
C SER A 165 -26.66 24.12 -30.72
N SER A 166 -25.71 23.22 -30.31
CA SER A 166 -25.99 22.25 -29.28
C SER A 166 -25.90 22.91 -27.88
N ASP A 167 -26.91 22.71 -27.04
CA ASP A 167 -26.88 23.14 -25.64
C ASP A 167 -25.90 22.33 -24.80
N LEU A 168 -25.40 21.22 -25.36
CA LEU A 168 -24.41 20.36 -24.71
C LEU A 168 -23.02 20.84 -25.10
N PRO A 169 -22.11 21.00 -24.10
CA PRO A 169 -20.71 21.29 -24.38
C PRO A 169 -20.10 20.19 -25.26
N GLY A 170 -19.32 20.60 -26.24
CA GLY A 170 -18.52 19.66 -27.02
C GLY A 170 -17.46 18.98 -26.15
N GLY A 171 -17.10 17.74 -26.49
CA GLY A 171 -16.08 16.98 -25.77
C GLY A 171 -16.60 15.66 -25.19
N PHE A 172 -15.76 14.97 -24.44
CA PHE A 172 -16.18 13.73 -23.77
C PHE A 172 -17.16 14.03 -22.63
N PRO A 173 -18.25 13.26 -22.51
CA PRO A 173 -19.20 13.44 -21.42
C PRO A 173 -18.49 13.29 -20.06
N PRO A 174 -18.77 14.17 -19.09
CA PRO A 174 -18.12 14.14 -17.76
C PRO A 174 -18.23 12.78 -17.06
N SER A 175 -19.32 12.05 -17.28
CA SER A 175 -19.53 10.70 -16.74
C SER A 175 -18.49 9.69 -17.27
N LEU A 176 -18.12 9.79 -18.55
CA LEU A 176 -17.10 8.92 -19.15
C LEU A 176 -15.73 9.24 -18.59
N VAL A 177 -15.37 10.52 -18.44
CA VAL A 177 -14.08 10.95 -17.89
C VAL A 177 -13.94 10.52 -16.44
N LEU A 178 -14.97 10.75 -15.61
CA LEU A 178 -14.98 10.33 -14.20
C LEU A 178 -15.00 8.81 -14.06
N GLY A 179 -15.73 8.10 -14.92
CA GLY A 179 -15.75 6.65 -14.96
C GLY A 179 -14.37 6.06 -15.29
N ALA A 180 -13.71 6.60 -16.32
CA ALA A 180 -12.37 6.19 -16.71
C ALA A 180 -11.33 6.52 -15.61
N ALA A 181 -11.42 7.71 -15.00
CA ALA A 181 -10.57 8.10 -13.88
C ALA A 181 -10.76 7.19 -12.66
N THR A 182 -11.99 6.79 -12.35
CA THR A 182 -12.28 5.86 -11.25
C THR A 182 -11.65 4.49 -11.52
N ALA A 183 -11.82 3.95 -12.73
CA ALA A 183 -11.21 2.67 -13.11
C ALA A 183 -9.67 2.72 -13.04
N ALA A 184 -9.08 3.78 -13.59
CA ALA A 184 -7.63 4.00 -13.53
C ALA A 184 -7.13 4.16 -12.09
N GLY A 185 -7.86 4.90 -11.25
CA GLY A 185 -7.55 5.10 -9.84
C GLY A 185 -7.59 3.80 -9.03
N LEU A 186 -8.57 2.93 -9.28
CA LEU A 186 -8.67 1.62 -8.65
C LEU A 186 -7.51 0.70 -9.05
N ILE A 187 -7.16 0.66 -10.34
CA ILE A 187 -6.03 -0.14 -10.84
C ILE A 187 -4.72 0.36 -10.24
N ALA A 188 -4.47 1.67 -10.29
CA ALA A 188 -3.26 2.26 -9.74
C ALA A 188 -3.15 2.05 -8.22
N GLY A 189 -4.26 2.22 -7.49
CA GLY A 189 -4.34 1.98 -6.05
C GLY A 189 -4.12 0.52 -5.68
N ALA A 190 -4.70 -0.43 -6.42
CA ALA A 190 -4.47 -1.86 -6.22
C ALA A 190 -3.01 -2.23 -6.49
N THR A 191 -2.42 -1.72 -7.58
CA THR A 191 -1.01 -1.93 -7.90
C THR A 191 -0.10 -1.40 -6.78
N LEU A 192 -0.35 -0.17 -6.30
CA LEU A 192 0.41 0.40 -5.18
C LEU A 192 0.27 -0.43 -3.90
N ALA A 193 -0.94 -0.90 -3.58
CA ALA A 193 -1.18 -1.75 -2.41
C ALA A 193 -0.36 -3.06 -2.47
N VAL A 194 -0.28 -3.69 -3.65
CA VAL A 194 0.54 -4.89 -3.89
C VAL A 194 2.03 -4.58 -3.76
N VAL A 195 2.51 -3.50 -4.39
CA VAL A 195 3.92 -3.09 -4.28
C VAL A 195 4.32 -2.83 -2.84
N LEU A 196 3.48 -2.11 -2.09
CA LEU A 196 3.72 -1.86 -0.65
C LEU A 196 3.65 -3.14 0.19
N ALA A 197 2.86 -4.14 -0.22
CA ALA A 197 2.82 -5.43 0.46
C ALA A 197 4.08 -6.25 0.21
N LEU A 198 4.58 -6.26 -1.02
CA LEU A 198 5.84 -6.93 -1.38
C LEU A 198 7.08 -6.27 -0.76
N ALA A 199 7.03 -4.95 -0.56
CA ALA A 199 8.10 -4.20 0.11
C ALA A 199 8.08 -4.36 1.64
N ASP A 200 6.99 -4.86 2.22
CA ASP A 200 6.83 -5.04 3.66
C ASP A 200 7.43 -6.39 4.09
N SER A 201 8.67 -6.38 4.49
CA SER A 201 9.44 -7.55 4.96
C SER A 201 9.22 -7.90 6.44
N ARG A 202 8.08 -7.53 7.03
CA ARG A 202 7.79 -7.81 8.44
C ARG A 202 7.20 -9.20 8.63
N ILE A 203 7.65 -9.85 9.69
CA ILE A 203 7.08 -11.11 10.17
C ILE A 203 5.64 -10.87 10.61
N ARG A 204 4.70 -11.54 9.99
CA ARG A 204 3.27 -11.45 10.34
C ARG A 204 2.68 -12.80 10.70
N ARG A 205 3.21 -13.85 10.09
CA ARG A 205 2.73 -15.21 10.23
C ARG A 205 3.81 -16.09 10.88
N PRO A 206 3.41 -17.19 11.50
CA PRO A 206 4.36 -18.20 11.97
C PRO A 206 5.28 -18.74 10.88
N GLU A 207 4.74 -18.97 9.69
CA GLU A 207 5.49 -19.48 8.54
C GLU A 207 6.64 -18.53 8.16
N ASP A 208 6.39 -17.21 8.21
CA ASP A 208 7.42 -16.19 7.93
C ASP A 208 8.59 -16.29 8.93
N ALA A 209 8.28 -16.56 10.21
CA ALA A 209 9.30 -16.68 11.27
C ALA A 209 10.12 -17.97 11.10
N ILE A 210 9.45 -19.08 10.77
CA ILE A 210 10.10 -20.37 10.50
C ILE A 210 10.98 -20.25 9.24
N GLU A 211 10.48 -19.64 8.17
CA GLU A 211 11.25 -19.43 6.95
C GLU A 211 12.47 -18.54 7.17
N ALA A 212 12.33 -17.49 7.99
CA ALA A 212 13.44 -16.59 8.30
C ALA A 212 14.60 -17.29 8.99
N THR A 213 14.32 -18.25 9.86
CA THR A 213 15.32 -18.80 10.77
C THR A 213 15.61 -20.28 10.61
N GLY A 214 14.68 -21.04 10.04
CA GLY A 214 14.72 -22.50 10.04
C GLY A 214 14.41 -23.15 11.39
N LEU A 215 14.00 -22.37 12.39
CA LEU A 215 13.74 -22.84 13.76
C LEU A 215 12.25 -23.14 13.95
N PRO A 216 11.90 -24.08 14.88
CA PRO A 216 10.50 -24.38 15.18
C PRO A 216 9.82 -23.23 15.91
N LEU A 217 8.52 -23.04 15.66
CA LEU A 217 7.67 -22.19 16.48
C LEU A 217 7.33 -22.93 17.78
N LEU A 218 7.65 -22.34 18.93
CA LEU A 218 7.36 -22.93 20.24
C LEU A 218 5.98 -22.54 20.77
N ALA A 219 5.56 -21.28 20.52
CA ALA A 219 4.25 -20.76 20.91
C ALA A 219 3.92 -19.47 20.17
N ALA A 220 2.62 -19.13 20.12
CA ALA A 220 2.12 -17.87 19.62
C ALA A 220 1.31 -17.13 20.68
N PHE A 221 1.72 -15.90 20.97
CA PHE A 221 1.11 -15.06 21.99
C PHE A 221 0.16 -14.04 21.34
N PRO A 222 -1.08 -13.89 21.82
CA PRO A 222 -2.03 -12.93 21.27
C PRO A 222 -1.63 -11.49 21.58
N ALA A 223 -2.11 -10.54 20.76
CA ALA A 223 -2.05 -9.14 21.10
C ALA A 223 -2.90 -8.89 22.37
N GLN A 224 -2.40 -8.05 23.29
CA GLN A 224 -3.04 -7.80 24.60
C GLN A 224 -4.50 -7.33 24.53
N THR A 225 -4.95 -6.81 23.38
CA THR A 225 -6.33 -6.39 23.16
C THR A 225 -7.27 -7.52 22.76
N SER A 226 -6.75 -8.72 22.51
CA SER A 226 -7.56 -9.86 22.10
C SER A 226 -8.05 -10.62 23.33
N LYS A 227 -9.38 -10.59 23.58
CA LYS A 227 -10.03 -11.48 24.55
C LYS A 227 -10.02 -12.91 23.99
N THR A 228 -8.90 -13.59 24.14
CA THR A 228 -8.78 -14.99 23.72
C THR A 228 -9.27 -15.87 24.85
N THR A 229 -10.43 -16.43 24.71
CA THR A 229 -10.97 -17.43 25.61
C THR A 229 -10.29 -18.77 25.33
N GLY A 230 -9.51 -19.27 26.26
CA GLY A 230 -9.09 -20.68 26.31
C GLY A 230 -7.69 -21.06 25.80
N ILE A 231 -6.88 -20.13 25.29
CA ILE A 231 -5.49 -20.43 24.94
C ILE A 231 -4.59 -19.76 25.97
N GLU A 232 -3.83 -20.56 26.70
CA GLU A 232 -2.79 -20.10 27.61
C GLU A 232 -1.43 -20.24 26.92
N PRO A 233 -0.93 -19.21 26.24
CA PRO A 233 0.29 -19.31 25.41
C PRO A 233 1.53 -19.59 26.23
N GLY A 234 1.55 -19.21 27.51
CA GLY A 234 2.60 -19.59 28.43
C GLY A 234 2.68 -21.09 28.69
N ARG A 235 1.52 -21.77 28.69
CA ARG A 235 1.46 -23.24 28.82
C ARG A 235 1.97 -23.93 27.57
N GLU A 236 1.61 -23.45 26.39
CA GLU A 236 2.11 -23.98 25.12
C GLU A 236 3.61 -23.86 25.02
N LEU A 237 4.19 -22.69 25.41
CA LEU A 237 5.62 -22.47 25.43
C LEU A 237 6.33 -23.40 26.43
N ARG A 238 5.76 -23.56 27.65
CA ARG A 238 6.27 -24.49 28.64
C ARG A 238 6.33 -25.92 28.12
N ASP A 239 5.19 -26.41 27.57
CA ASP A 239 5.07 -27.79 27.10
C ASP A 239 6.04 -28.04 25.92
N SER A 240 6.23 -27.06 25.03
CA SER A 240 7.20 -27.11 23.96
C SER A 240 8.64 -27.19 24.46
N LEU A 241 8.98 -26.41 25.49
CA LEU A 241 10.33 -26.44 26.11
C LEU A 241 10.55 -27.73 26.86
N GLN A 242 9.57 -28.22 27.61
CA GLN A 242 9.67 -29.53 28.33
C GLN A 242 9.84 -30.71 27.37
N ALA A 243 9.24 -30.63 26.17
CA ALA A 243 9.41 -31.64 25.12
C ALA A 243 10.80 -31.58 24.46
N ALA A 244 11.40 -30.39 24.41
CA ALA A 244 12.70 -30.17 23.75
C ALA A 244 13.88 -30.42 24.70
N LEU A 245 13.69 -30.35 26.00
CA LEU A 245 14.72 -30.45 27.02
C LEU A 245 14.69 -31.80 27.78
N PRO A 246 15.84 -32.27 28.30
CA PRO A 246 15.89 -33.53 29.09
C PRO A 246 15.06 -33.45 30.39
N VAL A 247 14.33 -34.51 30.72
CA VAL A 247 13.32 -34.53 31.81
C VAL A 247 13.96 -34.46 33.23
N ASP A 248 15.19 -34.89 33.42
CA ASP A 248 15.81 -35.09 34.75
C ASP A 248 16.87 -34.06 35.09
N ARG A 249 16.80 -32.87 34.51
CA ARG A 249 17.79 -31.81 34.76
C ARG A 249 17.12 -30.49 35.16
N LYS A 250 17.91 -29.63 35.83
CA LYS A 250 17.58 -28.24 36.03
C LYS A 250 17.79 -27.50 34.72
N HIS A 251 16.94 -26.53 34.41
CA HIS A 251 16.95 -25.85 33.13
C HIS A 251 17.17 -24.36 33.27
N ILE A 252 18.12 -23.85 32.50
CA ILE A 252 18.35 -22.41 32.34
C ILE A 252 17.94 -22.00 30.95
N VAL A 253 16.93 -21.16 30.83
CA VAL A 253 16.34 -20.73 29.55
C VAL A 253 16.60 -19.25 29.33
N LEU A 254 17.24 -18.90 28.22
CA LEU A 254 17.40 -17.52 27.80
C LEU A 254 16.23 -17.09 26.90
N VAL A 255 15.57 -16.03 27.27
CA VAL A 255 14.57 -15.37 26.45
C VAL A 255 15.17 -14.07 25.92
N THR A 256 15.21 -13.92 24.61
CA THR A 256 15.77 -12.73 23.94
C THR A 256 14.92 -12.31 22.77
N ALA A 257 15.21 -11.15 22.20
CA ALA A 257 14.45 -10.61 21.07
C ALA A 257 15.36 -9.92 20.05
N PRO A 258 14.97 -9.87 18.76
CA PRO A 258 15.66 -9.08 17.75
C PRO A 258 15.61 -7.58 18.05
N ASP A 259 14.43 -7.08 18.44
CA ASP A 259 14.14 -5.64 18.56
C ASP A 259 13.60 -5.27 19.94
N VAL A 260 13.81 -4.01 20.32
CA VAL A 260 13.13 -3.40 21.46
C VAL A 260 11.61 -3.49 21.27
N SER A 261 10.88 -3.78 22.34
CA SER A 261 9.41 -3.93 22.31
C SER A 261 8.88 -5.17 21.58
N SER A 262 9.69 -6.18 21.32
CA SER A 262 9.21 -7.49 20.84
C SER A 262 8.44 -8.23 21.93
N GLY A 263 8.64 -7.87 23.20
CA GLY A 263 7.92 -8.40 24.36
C GLY A 263 8.57 -9.62 25.00
N SER A 264 9.91 -9.74 24.94
CA SER A 264 10.68 -10.80 25.62
C SER A 264 10.35 -10.89 27.08
N THR A 265 10.38 -9.77 27.80
CA THR A 265 10.05 -9.70 29.22
C THR A 265 8.63 -10.22 29.53
N SER A 266 7.63 -9.84 28.71
CA SER A 266 6.26 -10.34 28.89
C SER A 266 6.14 -11.84 28.63
N VAL A 267 6.89 -12.37 27.67
CA VAL A 267 6.93 -13.81 27.36
C VAL A 267 7.67 -14.56 28.47
N ALA A 268 8.79 -14.03 28.95
CA ALA A 268 9.55 -14.60 30.08
C ALA A 268 8.70 -14.69 31.36
N GLN A 269 7.93 -13.63 31.64
CA GLN A 269 7.01 -13.60 32.79
C GLN A 269 5.90 -14.64 32.65
N GLN A 270 5.22 -14.74 31.48
CA GLN A 270 4.14 -15.72 31.27
C GLN A 270 4.66 -17.16 31.27
N LEU A 271 5.89 -17.40 30.82
CA LEU A 271 6.55 -18.70 30.95
C LEU A 271 6.79 -19.04 32.44
N ALA A 272 7.32 -18.07 33.21
CA ALA A 272 7.53 -18.25 34.64
C ALA A 272 6.24 -18.54 35.38
N ASP A 273 5.18 -17.81 35.10
CA ASP A 273 3.84 -18.04 35.66
C ASP A 273 3.32 -19.46 35.34
N SER A 274 3.45 -19.88 34.07
CA SER A 274 2.98 -21.20 33.63
C SER A 274 3.78 -22.35 34.27
N LEU A 275 5.07 -22.18 34.46
CA LEU A 275 5.94 -23.16 35.17
C LEU A 275 5.57 -23.24 36.64
N ARG A 276 5.41 -22.09 37.33
CA ARG A 276 4.94 -22.06 38.72
C ARG A 276 3.57 -22.75 38.87
N ASP A 277 2.64 -22.48 38.00
CA ASP A 277 1.28 -23.08 38.05
C ASP A 277 1.31 -24.60 37.83
N SER A 278 2.35 -25.12 37.19
CA SER A 278 2.59 -26.57 37.11
C SER A 278 3.32 -27.16 38.32
N GLY A 279 3.64 -26.34 39.31
CA GLY A 279 4.32 -26.79 40.55
C GLY A 279 5.82 -26.76 40.49
N GLU A 280 6.41 -26.19 39.45
CA GLU A 280 7.87 -26.05 39.31
C GLU A 280 8.41 -24.91 40.17
N SER A 281 9.63 -25.06 40.66
CA SER A 281 10.37 -23.98 41.31
C SER A 281 11.09 -23.13 40.29
N VAL A 282 10.74 -21.82 40.23
CA VAL A 282 11.18 -20.91 39.17
C VAL A 282 11.91 -19.70 39.70
N ALA A 283 13.02 -19.34 39.04
CA ALA A 283 13.68 -18.05 39.18
C ALA A 283 13.61 -17.29 37.85
N LEU A 284 13.20 -16.02 37.91
CA LEU A 284 13.22 -15.09 36.77
C LEU A 284 14.24 -13.99 37.06
N ILE A 285 15.24 -13.87 36.21
CA ILE A 285 16.36 -12.91 36.37
C ILE A 285 16.38 -12.01 35.15
N ASP A 286 16.18 -10.71 35.37
CA ASP A 286 16.16 -9.69 34.31
C ASP A 286 17.58 -9.12 34.11
N PHE A 287 18.21 -9.52 33.02
CA PHE A 287 19.51 -9.00 32.55
C PHE A 287 19.39 -7.88 31.52
N ASP A 288 18.18 -7.36 31.22
CA ASP A 288 18.05 -6.19 30.36
C ASP A 288 18.36 -4.88 31.08
N VAL A 289 19.57 -4.77 31.62
CA VAL A 289 20.08 -3.59 32.34
C VAL A 289 20.26 -2.34 31.44
N ARG A 290 19.83 -2.39 30.19
CA ARG A 290 19.94 -1.30 29.19
C ARG A 290 18.65 -0.58 28.95
N THR A 291 17.53 -1.27 29.02
CA THR A 291 16.22 -0.70 28.82
C THR A 291 15.65 -0.22 30.14
N LYS A 292 15.14 0.99 30.22
CA LYS A 292 14.52 1.47 31.47
C LYS A 292 13.33 0.59 31.78
N SER A 293 13.31 0.05 33.01
CA SER A 293 12.12 -0.61 33.53
C SER A 293 10.91 0.34 33.47
N THR A 294 9.77 -0.17 33.03
CA THR A 294 8.49 0.59 33.02
C THR A 294 7.86 0.73 34.41
N GLY A 295 8.44 0.04 35.41
CA GLY A 295 8.06 0.16 36.83
C GLY A 295 8.84 1.29 37.55
N THR A 296 8.24 1.92 38.55
CA THR A 296 8.94 2.77 39.48
C THR A 296 10.03 1.90 40.14
N PRO A 297 11.30 2.34 40.12
CA PRO A 297 12.34 1.64 40.87
C PRO A 297 11.92 1.62 42.34
N ASP A 298 11.57 0.46 42.84
CA ASP A 298 11.45 0.27 44.29
C ASP A 298 12.87 0.02 44.79
N ASP A 299 13.46 1.02 45.41
CA ASP A 299 14.81 0.94 45.98
C ASP A 299 14.95 -0.17 47.03
N SER A 300 13.85 -0.81 47.43
CA SER A 300 13.82 -1.94 48.36
C SER A 300 14.02 -3.31 47.69
N VAL A 301 13.95 -3.38 46.32
CA VAL A 301 14.08 -4.65 45.60
C VAL A 301 15.51 -4.83 45.11
N VAL A 302 16.14 -5.91 45.57
CA VAL A 302 17.50 -6.30 45.17
C VAL A 302 17.57 -6.61 43.69
N SER A 303 18.60 -6.09 43.03
CA SER A 303 18.75 -6.17 41.59
C SER A 303 20.00 -6.93 41.15
N VAL A 304 20.05 -7.30 39.85
CA VAL A 304 21.25 -7.88 39.22
C VAL A 304 22.45 -6.94 39.36
N VAL A 305 22.25 -5.63 39.22
CA VAL A 305 23.33 -4.64 39.36
C VAL A 305 23.89 -4.63 40.74
N ASP A 306 23.05 -4.72 41.79
CA ASP A 306 23.49 -4.73 43.18
C ASP A 306 24.36 -5.97 43.51
N VAL A 307 24.01 -7.13 42.95
CA VAL A 307 24.82 -8.35 43.07
C VAL A 307 26.16 -8.21 42.38
N VAL A 308 26.19 -7.63 41.19
CA VAL A 308 27.41 -7.46 40.40
C VAL A 308 28.34 -6.43 41.00
N GLU A 309 27.81 -5.36 41.62
CA GLU A 309 28.56 -4.31 42.30
C GLU A 309 29.01 -4.71 43.74
N ASP A 310 28.74 -5.96 44.14
CA ASP A 310 29.10 -6.50 45.47
C ASP A 310 28.35 -5.84 46.64
N LEU A 311 27.21 -5.28 46.38
CA LEU A 311 26.37 -4.65 47.40
C LEU A 311 25.50 -5.67 48.13
N VAL A 312 25.13 -6.76 47.44
CA VAL A 312 24.26 -7.82 47.93
C VAL A 312 24.82 -9.19 47.55
N ALA A 313 24.72 -10.18 48.44
CA ALA A 313 25.08 -11.56 48.11
C ALA A 313 24.04 -12.20 47.15
N PRO A 314 24.46 -13.16 46.28
CA PRO A 314 23.53 -13.86 45.39
C PRO A 314 22.36 -14.53 46.12
N ASP A 315 22.59 -15.11 47.31
CA ASP A 315 21.54 -15.78 48.11
C ASP A 315 20.48 -14.79 48.60
N ASP A 316 20.88 -13.59 48.98
CA ASP A 316 19.98 -12.54 49.45
C ASP A 316 19.12 -12.03 48.27
N ALA A 317 19.72 -11.87 47.09
CA ALA A 317 18.99 -11.50 45.89
C ALA A 317 17.95 -12.55 45.50
N LEU A 318 18.26 -13.83 45.69
CA LEU A 318 17.35 -14.95 45.38
C LEU A 318 16.31 -15.21 46.50
N SER A 319 16.31 -14.43 47.56
CA SER A 319 15.30 -14.50 48.61
C SER A 319 13.98 -13.79 48.26
N ASN A 320 14.02 -12.86 47.29
CA ASN A 320 12.86 -12.08 46.88
C ASN A 320 11.87 -12.92 46.04
N LYS A 321 10.66 -13.10 46.57
CA LYS A 321 9.60 -13.84 45.90
C LYS A 321 8.39 -12.95 45.62
N VAL A 322 7.98 -12.94 44.36
CA VAL A 322 6.76 -12.30 43.89
C VAL A 322 5.84 -13.39 43.35
N ASP A 323 4.65 -13.53 43.95
CA ASP A 323 3.65 -14.55 43.57
C ASP A 323 4.20 -15.99 43.48
N GLY A 324 5.19 -16.34 44.34
CA GLY A 324 5.78 -17.67 44.39
C GLY A 324 6.95 -17.89 43.40
N ILE A 325 7.29 -16.92 42.59
CA ILE A 325 8.46 -16.91 41.69
C ILE A 325 9.54 -16.11 42.35
N THR A 326 10.80 -16.63 42.36
CA THR A 326 11.97 -15.87 42.76
C THR A 326 12.28 -14.87 41.63
N VAL A 327 12.23 -13.56 41.91
CA VAL A 327 12.44 -12.51 40.93
C VAL A 327 13.64 -11.66 41.31
N VAL A 328 14.61 -11.55 40.40
CA VAL A 328 15.72 -10.62 40.48
C VAL A 328 15.59 -9.61 39.34
N LEU A 329 15.31 -8.35 39.68
CA LEU A 329 15.12 -7.30 38.72
C LEU A 329 16.44 -6.79 38.13
N GLN A 330 16.40 -6.12 37.00
CA GLN A 330 17.57 -5.50 36.37
C GLN A 330 18.25 -4.46 37.28
N GLY A 331 17.46 -3.67 38.04
CA GLY A 331 17.92 -2.56 38.87
C GLY A 331 18.11 -1.25 38.12
N ARG A 332 19.07 -0.44 38.57
CA ARG A 332 19.39 0.83 37.95
C ARG A 332 20.00 0.61 36.56
N THR A 333 19.60 1.43 35.59
CA THR A 333 20.24 1.44 34.25
C THR A 333 21.74 1.71 34.44
N SER A 334 22.60 0.77 34.05
CA SER A 334 24.04 0.92 34.19
C SER A 334 24.65 1.48 32.90
N GLU A 335 25.44 2.55 33.00
CA GLU A 335 26.25 3.04 31.88
C GLU A 335 27.26 1.97 31.39
N ASN A 336 27.61 1.02 32.26
CA ASN A 336 28.52 -0.11 32.00
C ASN A 336 27.77 -1.46 31.90
N ALA A 337 26.58 -1.48 31.29
CA ALA A 337 25.75 -2.69 31.19
C ALA A 337 26.51 -3.95 30.67
N ALA A 338 27.47 -3.78 29.74
CA ALA A 338 28.32 -4.87 29.27
C ALA A 338 29.15 -5.51 30.41
N ARG A 339 29.61 -4.71 31.37
CA ARG A 339 30.38 -5.24 32.53
C ARG A 339 29.49 -6.03 33.48
N VAL A 340 28.19 -5.70 33.54
CA VAL A 340 27.24 -6.44 34.39
C VAL A 340 27.12 -7.87 33.89
N VAL A 341 26.87 -8.04 32.58
CA VAL A 341 26.70 -9.37 31.97
C VAL A 341 28.01 -10.17 31.94
N ASP A 342 29.16 -9.50 31.78
CA ASP A 342 30.49 -10.14 31.77
C ASP A 342 31.04 -10.44 33.16
N SER A 343 30.42 -9.95 34.22
CA SER A 343 30.89 -10.12 35.58
C SER A 343 30.88 -11.59 36.01
N PRO A 344 31.95 -12.08 36.66
CA PRO A 344 31.93 -13.40 37.29
C PRO A 344 30.78 -13.56 38.30
N ARG A 345 30.35 -12.46 38.94
CA ARG A 345 29.24 -12.48 39.90
C ARG A 345 27.88 -12.72 39.22
N ALA A 346 27.68 -12.26 37.97
CA ALA A 346 26.51 -12.61 37.20
C ALA A 346 26.43 -14.13 36.97
N GLY A 347 27.58 -14.76 36.67
CA GLY A 347 27.67 -16.23 36.56
C GLY A 347 27.32 -16.92 37.85
N LEU A 348 27.89 -16.45 38.97
CA LEU A 348 27.60 -17.00 40.33
C LEU A 348 26.10 -16.87 40.66
N LEU A 349 25.44 -15.75 40.33
CA LEU A 349 24.02 -15.58 40.56
C LEU A 349 23.20 -16.62 39.77
N ILE A 350 23.52 -16.82 38.48
CA ILE A 350 22.85 -17.79 37.62
C ILE A 350 23.06 -19.23 38.15
N GLU A 351 24.30 -19.60 38.48
CA GLU A 351 24.63 -20.92 39.02
C GLU A 351 23.91 -21.17 40.35
N ARG A 352 23.85 -20.15 41.22
CA ARG A 352 23.17 -20.26 42.50
C ARG A 352 21.66 -20.39 42.33
N ALA A 353 21.08 -19.63 41.43
CA ALA A 353 19.67 -19.76 41.06
C ALA A 353 19.38 -21.20 40.56
N ALA A 354 20.22 -21.75 39.68
CA ALA A 354 20.07 -23.12 39.19
C ALA A 354 20.25 -24.19 40.25
N GLN A 355 21.01 -23.92 41.34
CA GLN A 355 21.09 -24.83 42.49
C GLN A 355 19.80 -24.88 43.31
N LEU A 356 19.08 -23.76 43.41
CA LEU A 356 17.90 -23.59 44.26
C LEU A 356 16.58 -23.87 43.51
N HIS A 357 16.57 -23.69 42.22
CA HIS A 357 15.35 -23.80 41.41
C HIS A 357 15.47 -24.88 40.31
N GLY A 358 14.33 -25.44 39.89
CA GLY A 358 14.24 -26.36 38.76
C GLY A 358 14.35 -25.65 37.42
N TRP A 359 13.84 -24.42 37.38
CA TRP A 359 13.87 -23.59 36.19
C TRP A 359 14.40 -22.19 36.49
N VAL A 360 15.32 -21.71 35.67
CA VAL A 360 15.86 -20.35 35.71
C VAL A 360 15.62 -19.72 34.36
N ILE A 361 14.88 -18.61 34.32
CA ILE A 361 14.58 -17.85 33.13
C ILE A 361 15.41 -16.57 33.14
N LEU A 362 16.20 -16.36 32.11
CA LEU A 362 17.01 -15.15 31.92
C LEU A 362 16.36 -14.31 30.85
N ASP A 363 15.89 -13.10 31.14
CA ASP A 363 15.48 -12.11 30.17
C ASP A 363 16.66 -11.23 29.75
N SER A 364 16.89 -11.01 28.50
CA SER A 364 18.05 -10.25 28.01
C SER A 364 17.68 -9.11 27.06
N ALA A 365 18.58 -8.13 26.97
CA ALA A 365 18.49 -7.03 26.04
C ALA A 365 18.41 -7.50 24.58
N PRO A 366 17.80 -6.69 23.71
CA PRO A 366 17.62 -7.01 22.28
C PRO A 366 18.95 -7.19 21.54
N THR A 367 19.04 -8.24 20.72
CA THR A 367 20.26 -8.65 20.00
C THR A 367 20.66 -7.69 18.90
N SER A 368 19.70 -6.96 18.27
CA SER A 368 20.02 -5.99 17.19
C SER A 368 20.91 -4.84 17.65
N LYS A 369 20.97 -4.59 18.96
CA LYS A 369 21.73 -3.48 19.53
C LYS A 369 22.88 -3.95 20.44
N PHE A 370 22.76 -5.13 21.01
CA PHE A 370 23.63 -5.57 22.09
C PHE A 370 24.00 -7.05 21.96
N SER A 371 25.21 -7.41 22.42
CA SER A 371 25.71 -8.78 22.42
C SER A 371 25.47 -9.52 23.75
N ASP A 372 24.61 -8.97 24.60
CA ASP A 372 24.42 -9.51 25.97
C ASP A 372 23.84 -10.93 25.95
N ALA A 373 22.86 -11.18 25.07
CA ALA A 373 22.31 -12.52 24.86
C ALA A 373 23.40 -13.55 24.50
N GLN A 374 24.32 -13.21 23.58
CA GLN A 374 25.44 -14.09 23.19
C GLN A 374 26.34 -14.44 24.36
N ARG A 375 26.56 -13.51 25.27
CA ARG A 375 27.40 -13.71 26.46
C ARG A 375 26.74 -14.60 27.52
N LEU A 376 25.40 -14.49 27.65
CA LEU A 376 24.60 -15.33 28.54
C LEU A 376 24.44 -16.76 28.04
N MET A 377 24.59 -17.02 26.73
CA MET A 377 24.42 -18.35 26.14
C MET A 377 25.35 -19.42 26.76
N ARG A 378 26.50 -19.04 27.29
CA ARG A 378 27.42 -19.97 27.97
C ARG A 378 26.85 -20.61 29.23
N PHE A 379 25.77 -20.05 29.80
CA PHE A 379 25.16 -20.52 31.03
C PHE A 379 23.84 -21.27 30.81
N VAL A 380 23.29 -21.25 29.60
CA VAL A 380 21.91 -21.69 29.35
C VAL A 380 21.83 -23.01 28.60
N ASP A 381 20.74 -23.74 28.79
CA ASP A 381 20.41 -25.00 28.13
C ASP A 381 19.55 -24.79 26.91
N ALA A 382 18.74 -23.71 26.88
CA ALA A 382 17.84 -23.38 25.82
C ALA A 382 17.79 -21.87 25.54
N VAL A 383 17.54 -21.52 24.26
CA VAL A 383 17.39 -20.13 23.84
C VAL A 383 16.07 -19.98 23.08
N VAL A 384 15.26 -19.00 23.49
CA VAL A 384 13.99 -18.65 22.91
C VAL A 384 14.09 -17.26 22.29
N ILE A 385 13.83 -17.13 20.99
CA ILE A 385 13.83 -15.83 20.31
C ILE A 385 12.38 -15.34 20.19
N VAL A 386 12.10 -14.20 20.79
CA VAL A 386 10.75 -13.58 20.73
C VAL A 386 10.68 -12.56 19.60
N SER A 387 9.90 -12.85 18.56
CA SER A 387 9.61 -11.89 17.49
C SER A 387 8.22 -11.30 17.62
N ARG A 388 8.00 -10.07 17.15
CA ARG A 388 6.70 -9.41 17.22
C ARG A 388 6.02 -9.34 15.86
N SER A 389 4.81 -9.91 15.79
CA SER A 389 3.98 -9.88 14.60
C SER A 389 3.73 -8.44 14.13
N GLY A 390 3.93 -8.18 12.83
CA GLY A 390 3.75 -6.88 12.18
C GLY A 390 4.81 -5.82 12.54
N ARG A 391 5.83 -6.15 13.36
CA ARG A 391 6.92 -5.21 13.73
C ARG A 391 8.30 -5.72 13.39
N THR A 392 8.66 -6.94 13.81
CA THR A 392 9.97 -7.52 13.54
C THR A 392 10.13 -7.77 12.03
N LYS A 393 11.25 -7.33 11.47
CA LYS A 393 11.58 -7.56 10.06
C LYS A 393 12.16 -8.97 9.88
N PHE A 394 11.86 -9.56 8.73
CA PHE A 394 12.37 -10.88 8.33
C PHE A 394 13.89 -10.97 8.44
N GLU A 395 14.61 -9.99 7.90
CA GLU A 395 16.06 -9.97 7.93
C GLU A 395 16.64 -9.78 9.34
N THR A 396 16.00 -8.95 10.18
CA THR A 396 16.45 -8.77 11.57
C THR A 396 16.30 -10.05 12.39
N LEU A 397 15.20 -10.80 12.20
CA LEU A 397 15.01 -12.08 12.87
C LEU A 397 16.02 -13.13 12.37
N ARG A 398 16.25 -13.19 11.06
CA ARG A 398 17.25 -14.07 10.45
C ARG A 398 18.65 -13.79 10.98
N GLU A 399 19.02 -12.52 11.03
CA GLU A 399 20.33 -12.12 11.53
C GLU A 399 20.50 -12.46 13.01
N THR A 400 19.47 -12.25 13.83
CA THR A 400 19.48 -12.67 15.24
C THR A 400 19.73 -14.17 15.39
N ALA A 401 19.00 -15.00 14.63
CA ALA A 401 19.21 -16.45 14.68
C ALA A 401 20.64 -16.84 14.24
N ARG A 402 21.18 -16.19 13.21
CA ARG A 402 22.56 -16.41 12.74
C ARG A 402 23.61 -15.99 13.76
N GLN A 403 23.41 -14.88 14.46
CA GLN A 403 24.33 -14.38 15.47
C GLN A 403 24.37 -15.27 16.71
N LEU A 404 23.26 -15.91 17.06
CA LEU A 404 23.16 -16.80 18.21
C LEU A 404 23.61 -18.24 17.89
N ALA A 405 23.47 -18.72 16.66
CA ALA A 405 23.77 -20.09 16.29
C ALA A 405 25.18 -20.59 16.62
N PRO A 406 26.29 -19.78 16.50
CA PRO A 406 27.66 -20.26 16.75
C PRO A 406 28.12 -20.25 18.20
N VAL A 407 27.35 -19.65 19.11
CA VAL A 407 27.92 -19.20 20.41
C VAL A 407 27.60 -20.12 21.58
N GLY A 408 26.77 -21.13 21.43
CA GLY A 408 26.39 -21.95 22.59
C GLY A 408 25.40 -23.05 22.27
N PRO A 409 24.49 -23.38 23.19
CA PRO A 409 23.45 -24.36 22.91
C PRO A 409 22.60 -23.92 21.72
N GLN A 410 22.11 -24.90 21.00
CA GLN A 410 21.28 -24.64 19.81
C GLN A 410 20.06 -23.79 20.22
N VAL A 411 19.75 -22.74 19.45
CA VAL A 411 18.51 -21.97 19.63
C VAL A 411 17.34 -22.94 19.52
N THR A 412 16.55 -23.04 20.61
CA THR A 412 15.51 -24.06 20.74
C THR A 412 14.31 -23.76 19.85
N GLY A 413 13.97 -22.47 19.70
CA GLY A 413 12.92 -22.07 18.81
C GLY A 413 12.49 -20.61 18.95
N ILE A 414 11.38 -20.30 18.30
CA ILE A 414 10.84 -18.94 18.19
C ILE A 414 9.49 -18.84 18.88
N VAL A 415 9.24 -17.69 19.48
CA VAL A 415 7.92 -17.27 19.94
C VAL A 415 7.45 -16.09 19.08
N LEU A 416 6.24 -16.17 18.54
CA LEU A 416 5.62 -15.07 17.83
C LEU A 416 4.63 -14.34 18.74
N ASN A 417 4.99 -13.12 19.15
CA ASN A 417 4.20 -12.30 20.06
C ASN A 417 3.34 -11.28 19.32
N GLY A 418 2.16 -10.96 19.84
CA GLY A 418 1.24 -9.98 19.26
C GLY A 418 0.49 -10.48 18.04
N CYS A 419 0.20 -11.77 17.98
CA CYS A 419 -0.57 -12.40 16.91
C CYS A 419 -2.04 -11.96 16.93
N SER A 420 -2.68 -11.96 15.78
CA SER A 420 -4.14 -11.87 15.70
C SER A 420 -4.79 -13.21 16.13
N THR A 421 -6.02 -13.17 16.62
CA THR A 421 -6.77 -14.39 16.95
C THR A 421 -6.93 -15.32 15.75
N ALA A 422 -7.11 -14.76 14.55
CA ALA A 422 -7.23 -15.53 13.33
C ALA A 422 -5.94 -16.30 12.95
N ASP A 423 -4.77 -15.77 13.30
CA ASP A 423 -3.50 -16.44 13.06
C ASP A 423 -3.27 -17.56 14.09
N ILE A 424 -3.66 -17.34 15.35
CA ILE A 424 -3.58 -18.34 16.42
C ILE A 424 -4.49 -19.54 16.12
N ASP A 425 -5.72 -19.30 15.69
CA ASP A 425 -6.69 -20.36 15.32
C ASP A 425 -6.18 -21.23 14.14
N ARG A 426 -5.37 -20.68 13.26
CA ARG A 426 -4.72 -21.44 12.19
C ARG A 426 -3.60 -22.34 12.70
N ILE A 427 -2.79 -21.83 13.64
CA ILE A 427 -1.70 -22.59 14.28
C ILE A 427 -2.28 -23.81 14.99
N GLY A 428 -3.33 -23.61 15.79
CA GLY A 428 -4.00 -24.70 16.53
C GLY A 428 -4.54 -25.80 15.63
N ARG A 429 -4.93 -25.48 14.38
CA ARG A 429 -5.37 -26.46 13.38
C ARG A 429 -4.23 -27.18 12.65
N SER A 430 -3.04 -26.57 12.57
CA SER A 430 -1.87 -27.14 11.92
C SER A 430 -1.03 -28.02 12.84
N HIS A 431 -1.15 -27.86 14.15
CA HIS A 431 -0.48 -28.67 15.17
C HIS A 431 -1.37 -29.81 15.66
N THR A 432 -1.87 -30.63 14.75
CA THR A 432 -2.31 -31.99 15.15
C THR A 432 -1.06 -32.77 15.46
N PRO A 433 -0.82 -33.26 16.68
CA PRO A 433 0.37 -34.02 17.00
C PRO A 433 0.40 -35.26 16.11
N LEU A 434 1.54 -35.48 15.43
CA LEU A 434 1.80 -36.74 14.76
C LEU A 434 1.60 -37.85 15.78
N ARG A 435 0.50 -38.59 15.66
CA ARG A 435 0.30 -39.83 16.39
C ARG A 435 1.54 -40.68 16.16
N SER A 436 2.26 -40.98 17.24
CA SER A 436 3.27 -42.02 17.24
C SER A 436 2.63 -43.28 16.65
N THR A 437 3.05 -43.66 15.44
CA THR A 437 2.84 -45.02 14.95
C THR A 437 3.62 -45.92 15.86
N SER A 438 2.94 -46.53 16.78
CA SER A 438 3.43 -47.72 17.47
C SER A 438 3.78 -48.75 16.43
N VAL A 439 5.06 -48.97 16.24
CA VAL A 439 5.57 -50.18 15.55
C VAL A 439 5.46 -51.30 16.55
N ASP A 440 4.39 -52.07 16.44
CA ASP A 440 4.35 -53.42 16.99
C ASP A 440 5.44 -54.25 16.32
N ARG A 441 6.40 -54.70 17.12
CA ARG A 441 7.06 -56.00 17.00
C ARG A 441 7.62 -56.40 18.34
#